data_3c4dd9f580355cd7b74e23a5211b68cc
#
_entry.id   3c4dd9f580355cd7b74e23a5211b68cc
#
_cell.length_a   1.000
_cell.length_b   1.000
_cell.length_c   1.000
_cell.angle_alpha   90.00
_cell.angle_beta   90.00
_cell.angle_gamma   90.00
#
_symmetry.space_group_name_H-M   'P 1'
#
loop_
_entity.id
_entity.type
_entity.pdbx_description
1 polymer ?
#
loop_
_entity_poly.entity_id
_entity_poly.type
_entity_poly.pdbx_seq_one_letter_code
_entity_poly.pdbx_strand_id
1 'polypeptide(L)'
;MRKWIIPNMVFILLLSGFCSLGGERKAKKNKQEEKRPGKYEQLFKGKMCTTVSSDFMTLHKVDGKLYFEMPLEVLGREMLLASSVAKTSNNMAAVCGYTPNVMHVRFVLQDSTVQLCSVASTVTANLGNERMKQVIKQGYGDPVLFGYKVLAYTPDSSAVVFDVTNLLHSDVAMLSPLSRTTGRYEVQGHMKPAHSCLGEVKAFKDNVSINSTLLYTVNVWYSIIPVLRQVSVTVEANRTLMMLPEERMRPRLSDSRVGTFLTNK
;
A
#
# COMPACT_ATOMS: atom_id res chain seq x y z
N MET A 1 -13.03 -46.50 -42.47
CA MET A 1 -14.31 -46.93 -43.07
C MET A 1 -15.46 -46.17 -42.47
N ARG A 2 -16.34 -45.62 -43.34
CA ARG A 2 -17.63 -44.95 -43.20
C ARG A 2 -17.56 -43.53 -42.59
N LYS A 3 -17.50 -42.46 -43.32
CA LYS A 3 -18.42 -41.69 -44.23
C LYS A 3 -19.90 -41.76 -43.84
N TRP A 4 -20.51 -40.58 -43.62
CA TRP A 4 -21.85 -40.16 -44.09
C TRP A 4 -22.09 -38.76 -43.56
N ILE A 5 -22.05 -37.69 -44.33
CA ILE A 5 -22.97 -37.12 -45.36
C ILE A 5 -24.05 -36.23 -44.72
N ILE A 6 -23.96 -34.96 -45.11
CA ILE A 6 -24.90 -33.82 -44.92
C ILE A 6 -26.15 -34.09 -45.82
N PRO A 7 -27.34 -33.52 -45.53
CA PRO A 7 -27.90 -32.69 -46.58
C PRO A 7 -28.43 -31.31 -46.17
N ASN A 8 -28.14 -30.37 -47.07
CA ASN A 8 -28.88 -29.14 -47.37
C ASN A 8 -30.33 -29.39 -47.76
N MET A 9 -31.23 -28.42 -47.50
CA MET A 9 -32.35 -28.01 -48.38
C MET A 9 -33.01 -26.77 -47.75
N VAL A 10 -32.88 -25.61 -48.32
CA VAL A 10 -33.55 -24.96 -49.46
C VAL A 10 -34.92 -24.32 -49.06
N PHE A 11 -34.90 -22.98 -49.04
CA PHE A 11 -35.78 -21.98 -49.63
C PHE A 11 -37.32 -22.28 -49.74
N ILE A 12 -38.12 -21.39 -49.12
CA ILE A 12 -39.36 -20.90 -49.80
C ILE A 12 -39.64 -19.46 -49.35
N LEU A 13 -39.62 -18.54 -50.34
CA LEU A 13 -40.21 -17.23 -50.37
C LEU A 13 -41.72 -17.34 -50.60
N LEU A 14 -42.56 -16.61 -49.89
CA LEU A 14 -43.85 -16.17 -50.36
C LEU A 14 -44.13 -14.73 -49.92
N LEU A 15 -44.19 -13.89 -50.89
CA LEU A 15 -44.80 -12.56 -50.86
C LEU A 15 -46.33 -12.66 -50.80
N SER A 16 -46.99 -11.85 -50.02
CA SER A 16 -48.15 -11.04 -50.41
C SER A 16 -48.82 -10.36 -49.21
N GLY A 17 -49.23 -9.10 -49.42
CA GLY A 17 -50.29 -8.53 -48.65
C GLY A 17 -50.05 -7.15 -48.07
N PHE A 18 -50.18 -6.13 -48.90
CA PHE A 18 -50.36 -4.72 -48.56
C PHE A 18 -51.66 -4.53 -47.77
N CYS A 19 -51.63 -3.88 -46.59
CA CYS A 19 -52.72 -3.06 -46.11
C CYS A 19 -52.22 -1.99 -45.17
N SER A 20 -52.36 -0.76 -45.62
CA SER A 20 -52.19 0.50 -44.90
C SER A 20 -53.34 0.67 -43.92
N LEU A 21 -52.98 1.04 -42.64
CA LEU A 21 -53.87 1.92 -41.83
C LEU A 21 -53.05 2.53 -40.71
N GLY A 22 -53.20 3.83 -40.54
CA GLY A 22 -52.43 4.70 -39.65
C GLY A 22 -52.62 4.36 -38.17
N GLY A 23 -51.65 4.66 -37.40
CA GLY A 23 -51.66 4.47 -35.95
C GLY A 23 -50.41 5.06 -35.30
N GLU A 24 -50.58 6.23 -34.75
CA GLU A 24 -49.85 6.87 -33.65
C GLU A 24 -48.38 6.53 -33.44
N ARG A 25 -47.53 7.53 -33.75
CA ARG A 25 -46.15 7.62 -33.27
C ARG A 25 -46.13 7.67 -31.74
N LYS A 26 -46.03 6.53 -31.06
CA LYS A 26 -45.58 6.48 -29.69
C LYS A 26 -44.13 6.91 -29.63
N ALA A 27 -43.87 8.08 -29.04
CA ALA A 27 -42.55 8.57 -28.70
C ALA A 27 -41.82 7.47 -27.93
N LYS A 28 -40.74 6.94 -28.50
CA LYS A 28 -39.75 6.14 -27.80
C LYS A 28 -39.17 7.02 -26.71
N LYS A 29 -39.56 6.82 -25.47
CA LYS A 29 -38.85 7.28 -24.30
C LYS A 29 -37.40 6.79 -24.44
N ASN A 30 -36.48 7.71 -24.65
CA ASN A 30 -35.06 7.45 -24.46
C ASN A 30 -34.88 6.89 -23.05
N LYS A 31 -34.71 5.59 -22.93
CA LYS A 31 -34.08 4.99 -21.77
C LYS A 31 -32.65 5.52 -21.81
N GLN A 32 -32.35 6.51 -21.00
CA GLN A 32 -30.97 6.80 -20.63
C GLN A 32 -30.44 5.46 -20.09
N GLU A 33 -29.51 4.87 -20.81
CA GLU A 33 -28.71 3.77 -20.30
C GLU A 33 -28.00 4.32 -19.05
N GLU A 34 -28.48 3.95 -17.88
CA GLU A 34 -27.74 4.15 -16.64
C GLU A 34 -26.41 3.42 -16.82
N LYS A 35 -25.37 4.20 -17.12
CA LYS A 35 -24.00 3.74 -17.19
C LYS A 35 -23.71 3.01 -15.88
N ARG A 36 -23.48 1.70 -15.94
CA ARG A 36 -23.12 0.93 -14.74
C ARG A 36 -21.94 1.60 -14.07
N PRO A 37 -22.02 1.90 -12.76
CA PRO A 37 -20.95 2.60 -12.06
C PRO A 37 -19.63 1.85 -12.26
N GLY A 38 -18.56 2.56 -12.57
CA GLY A 38 -17.24 2.00 -12.75
C GLY A 38 -16.76 1.30 -11.48
N LYS A 39 -15.79 0.40 -11.59
CA LYS A 39 -15.22 -0.29 -10.41
C LYS A 39 -14.75 0.69 -9.34
N TYR A 40 -14.21 1.83 -9.75
CA TYR A 40 -13.77 2.90 -8.86
C TYR A 40 -14.94 3.46 -8.04
N GLU A 41 -16.03 3.84 -8.69
CA GLU A 41 -17.21 4.36 -8.00
C GLU A 41 -17.85 3.34 -7.06
N GLN A 42 -17.81 2.06 -7.43
CA GLN A 42 -18.37 0.97 -6.61
C GLN A 42 -17.60 0.78 -5.29
N LEU A 43 -16.29 1.10 -5.23
CA LEU A 43 -15.49 1.00 -4.01
C LEU A 43 -15.96 1.95 -2.92
N PHE A 44 -16.45 3.14 -3.31
CA PHE A 44 -16.77 4.24 -2.40
C PHE A 44 -18.26 4.52 -2.29
N LYS A 45 -19.08 4.01 -3.23
CA LYS A 45 -20.52 4.29 -3.30
C LYS A 45 -21.27 3.86 -2.04
N GLY A 46 -21.96 4.82 -1.41
CA GLY A 46 -22.81 4.56 -0.23
C GLY A 46 -22.06 4.31 1.07
N LYS A 47 -20.77 4.59 1.13
CA LYS A 47 -19.93 4.42 2.32
C LYS A 47 -19.47 5.77 2.87
N MET A 48 -19.25 5.83 4.19
CA MET A 48 -18.58 6.99 4.80
C MET A 48 -17.11 6.96 4.43
N CYS A 49 -16.72 7.90 3.57
CA CYS A 49 -15.35 8.03 3.08
C CYS A 49 -14.73 9.34 3.58
N THR A 50 -13.58 9.25 4.24
CA THR A 50 -12.72 10.40 4.53
C THR A 50 -11.57 10.36 3.53
N THR A 51 -11.50 11.38 2.67
CA THR A 51 -10.45 11.49 1.64
C THR A 51 -9.51 12.63 1.99
N VAL A 52 -8.22 12.38 1.94
CA VAL A 52 -7.16 13.38 2.07
C VAL A 52 -6.15 13.21 0.93
N SER A 53 -5.70 14.31 0.35
CA SER A 53 -4.78 14.30 -0.79
C SER A 53 -3.50 15.05 -0.47
N SER A 54 -2.38 14.50 -0.93
CA SER A 54 -1.06 15.12 -1.00
C SER A 54 -0.69 15.38 -2.46
N ASP A 55 0.47 15.99 -2.70
CA ASP A 55 0.93 16.24 -4.08
C ASP A 55 1.27 14.93 -4.85
N PHE A 56 1.48 13.81 -4.14
CA PHE A 56 1.93 12.56 -4.75
C PHE A 56 0.95 11.38 -4.60
N MET A 57 -0.08 11.47 -3.76
CA MET A 57 -1.09 10.41 -3.60
C MET A 57 -2.33 10.89 -2.86
N THR A 58 -3.42 10.18 -3.06
CA THR A 58 -4.67 10.36 -2.31
C THR A 58 -4.95 9.15 -1.42
N LEU A 59 -5.43 9.40 -0.21
CA LEU A 59 -5.80 8.37 0.76
C LEU A 59 -7.30 8.40 1.01
N HIS A 60 -7.93 7.24 0.96
CA HIS A 60 -9.35 7.07 1.25
C HIS A 60 -9.53 6.15 2.45
N LYS A 61 -10.02 6.69 3.56
CA LYS A 61 -10.41 5.88 4.72
C LYS A 61 -11.90 5.59 4.64
N VAL A 62 -12.26 4.33 4.52
CA VAL A 62 -13.63 3.85 4.30
C VAL A 62 -13.88 2.66 5.20
N ASP A 63 -14.90 2.73 6.08
CA ASP A 63 -15.33 1.62 6.94
C ASP A 63 -14.16 0.93 7.70
N GLY A 64 -13.22 1.73 8.23
CA GLY A 64 -12.04 1.22 8.96
C GLY A 64 -10.93 0.64 8.09
N LYS A 65 -11.08 0.68 6.76
CA LYS A 65 -10.04 0.32 5.79
C LYS A 65 -9.37 1.57 5.23
N LEU A 66 -8.13 1.40 4.79
CA LEU A 66 -7.37 2.46 4.13
C LEU A 66 -6.96 2.02 2.73
N TYR A 67 -7.35 2.84 1.76
CA TYR A 67 -7.00 2.68 0.36
C TYR A 67 -6.02 3.77 -0.05
N PHE A 68 -4.97 3.39 -0.75
CA PHE A 68 -4.09 4.30 -1.45
C PHE A 68 -4.54 4.41 -2.90
N GLU A 69 -4.74 5.64 -3.34
CA GLU A 69 -4.86 6.02 -4.74
C GLU A 69 -3.55 6.68 -5.14
N MET A 70 -2.75 5.94 -5.89
CA MET A 70 -1.39 6.33 -6.25
C MET A 70 -1.28 6.57 -7.75
N PRO A 71 -0.88 7.79 -8.17
CA PRO A 71 -0.61 8.10 -9.56
C PRO A 71 0.44 7.15 -10.16
N LEU A 72 0.26 6.77 -11.43
CA LEU A 72 1.19 5.86 -12.11
C LEU A 72 2.61 6.44 -12.21
N GLU A 73 2.73 7.75 -12.31
CA GLU A 73 4.01 8.47 -12.34
C GLU A 73 4.79 8.41 -11.02
N VAL A 74 4.09 8.18 -9.91
CA VAL A 74 4.69 8.04 -8.56
C VAL A 74 5.22 6.64 -8.32
N LEU A 75 4.71 5.65 -9.07
CA LEU A 75 5.19 4.28 -8.99
C LEU A 75 6.66 4.19 -9.43
N GLY A 76 7.45 3.44 -8.68
CA GLY A 76 8.90 3.33 -8.89
C GLY A 76 9.73 4.42 -8.21
N ARG A 77 9.12 5.51 -7.70
CA ARG A 77 9.82 6.54 -6.94
C ARG A 77 10.19 6.04 -5.55
N GLU A 78 11.30 6.53 -5.05
CA GLU A 78 11.83 6.16 -3.74
C GLU A 78 11.14 6.97 -2.64
N MET A 79 10.79 6.28 -1.55
CA MET A 79 10.09 6.83 -0.40
C MET A 79 10.70 6.32 0.89
N LEU A 80 10.49 7.05 1.97
CA LEU A 80 10.79 6.59 3.33
C LEU A 80 9.49 6.22 4.04
N LEU A 81 9.46 5.00 4.60
CA LEU A 81 8.38 4.55 5.46
C LEU A 81 8.91 4.45 6.90
N ALA A 82 8.35 5.27 7.76
CA ALA A 82 8.71 5.34 9.17
C ALA A 82 7.50 5.01 10.06
N SER A 83 7.80 4.50 11.25
CA SER A 83 6.82 4.32 12.32
C SER A 83 7.36 4.96 13.58
N SER A 84 6.52 5.62 14.36
CA SER A 84 6.90 6.19 15.66
C SER A 84 5.78 5.98 16.68
N VAL A 85 6.16 5.79 17.94
CA VAL A 85 5.21 5.68 19.05
C VAL A 85 4.79 7.06 19.50
N ALA A 86 3.53 7.41 19.27
CA ALA A 86 2.97 8.68 19.72
C ALA A 86 2.52 8.61 21.20
N LYS A 87 1.90 7.48 21.59
CA LYS A 87 1.38 7.30 22.94
C LYS A 87 1.36 5.82 23.32
N THR A 88 1.54 5.53 24.58
CA THR A 88 1.47 4.17 25.12
C THR A 88 0.80 4.15 26.47
N SER A 89 0.12 3.06 26.79
CA SER A 89 -0.42 2.81 28.13
C SER A 89 0.60 2.16 29.08
N ASN A 90 1.74 1.68 28.56
CA ASN A 90 2.79 1.04 29.35
C ASN A 90 4.16 1.25 28.71
N ASN A 91 5.02 2.01 29.39
CA ASN A 91 6.35 2.39 28.90
C ASN A 91 7.39 1.26 28.94
N MET A 92 7.13 0.15 29.64
CA MET A 92 8.01 -1.03 29.59
C MET A 92 7.85 -1.82 28.29
N ALA A 93 6.69 -1.74 27.67
CA ALA A 93 6.40 -2.44 26.42
C ALA A 93 6.72 -1.60 25.18
N ALA A 94 6.39 -0.32 25.22
CA ALA A 94 6.62 0.63 24.15
C ALA A 94 6.95 2.00 24.73
N VAL A 95 7.92 2.69 24.17
CA VAL A 95 8.39 4.00 24.68
C VAL A 95 7.93 5.09 23.72
N CYS A 96 7.31 6.16 24.24
CA CYS A 96 6.95 7.33 23.43
C CYS A 96 8.18 7.91 22.73
N GLY A 97 8.04 8.26 21.46
CA GLY A 97 9.13 8.71 20.62
C GLY A 97 10.02 7.59 20.05
N TYR A 98 9.83 6.33 20.49
CA TYR A 98 10.53 5.21 19.87
C TYR A 98 10.18 5.12 18.40
N THR A 99 11.20 5.08 17.57
CA THR A 99 11.09 4.94 16.12
C THR A 99 11.92 3.73 15.73
N PRO A 100 11.31 2.64 15.25
CA PRO A 100 12.06 1.55 14.63
C PRO A 100 12.78 2.05 13.37
N ASN A 101 13.59 1.20 12.77
CA ASN A 101 14.36 1.57 11.58
C ASN A 101 13.45 2.12 10.48
N VAL A 102 13.82 3.29 9.97
CA VAL A 102 13.16 3.87 8.80
C VAL A 102 13.48 3.00 7.58
N MET A 103 12.46 2.62 6.86
CA MET A 103 12.60 1.79 5.66
C MET A 103 12.66 2.65 4.41
N HIS A 104 13.66 2.38 3.56
CA HIS A 104 13.72 2.92 2.21
C HIS A 104 12.95 1.98 1.29
N VAL A 105 11.86 2.47 0.71
CA VAL A 105 10.89 1.66 -0.03
C VAL A 105 10.51 2.27 -1.36
N ARG A 106 9.93 1.45 -2.25
CA ARG A 106 9.25 1.90 -3.45
C ARG A 106 8.03 1.03 -3.74
N PHE A 107 7.02 1.60 -4.36
CA PHE A 107 5.89 0.85 -4.90
C PHE A 107 6.11 0.58 -6.38
N VAL A 108 5.96 -0.66 -6.80
CA VAL A 108 6.15 -1.09 -8.19
C VAL A 108 4.89 -1.79 -8.66
N LEU A 109 4.33 -1.37 -9.79
CA LEU A 109 3.22 -2.08 -10.42
C LEU A 109 3.77 -3.21 -11.28
N GLN A 110 3.32 -4.42 -10.97
CA GLN A 110 3.59 -5.60 -11.78
C GLN A 110 2.26 -6.29 -12.10
N ASP A 111 1.90 -6.31 -13.37
CA ASP A 111 0.61 -6.79 -13.86
C ASP A 111 -0.58 -6.11 -13.18
N SER A 112 -1.29 -6.82 -12.31
CA SER A 112 -2.42 -6.31 -11.53
C SER A 112 -2.15 -6.22 -10.04
N THR A 113 -0.88 -6.14 -9.66
CA THR A 113 -0.43 -6.11 -8.26
C THR A 113 0.55 -4.97 -8.05
N VAL A 114 0.31 -4.14 -7.05
CA VAL A 114 1.27 -3.15 -6.56
C VAL A 114 2.12 -3.81 -5.49
N GLN A 115 3.41 -3.89 -5.72
CA GLN A 115 4.39 -4.46 -4.79
C GLN A 115 5.08 -3.35 -4.02
N LEU A 116 5.14 -3.48 -2.69
CA LEU A 116 6.00 -2.67 -1.84
C LEU A 116 7.34 -3.37 -1.73
N CYS A 117 8.37 -2.75 -2.28
CA CYS A 117 9.73 -3.27 -2.28
C CYS A 117 10.62 -2.45 -1.35
N SER A 118 11.54 -3.12 -0.66
CA SER A 118 12.63 -2.45 0.06
C SER A 118 13.73 -2.11 -0.95
N VAL A 119 14.19 -0.87 -0.93
CA VAL A 119 15.30 -0.46 -1.79
C VAL A 119 16.60 -0.98 -1.22
N ALA A 120 17.28 -1.86 -1.93
CA ALA A 120 18.56 -2.42 -1.52
C ALA A 120 19.67 -1.35 -1.65
N SER A 121 19.95 -0.64 -0.55
CA SER A 121 21.00 0.41 -0.51
C SER A 121 22.41 -0.14 -0.27
N THR A 122 22.54 -1.43 0.04
CA THR A 122 23.79 -2.03 0.51
C THR A 122 24.82 -2.32 -0.60
N VAL A 123 24.38 -2.36 -1.85
CA VAL A 123 25.27 -2.66 -2.98
C VAL A 123 25.31 -1.45 -3.91
N THR A 124 26.31 -0.59 -3.74
CA THR A 124 26.57 0.53 -4.63
C THR A 124 27.79 0.23 -5.49
N ALA A 125 27.64 0.36 -6.82
CA ALA A 125 28.80 0.35 -7.71
C ALA A 125 29.52 1.70 -7.65
N ASN A 126 30.86 1.67 -7.69
CA ASN A 126 31.63 2.87 -7.92
C ASN A 126 31.13 3.60 -9.17
N LEU A 127 30.90 4.91 -9.05
CA LEU A 127 30.18 5.78 -9.99
C LEU A 127 30.73 5.79 -11.45
N GLY A 128 31.82 5.09 -11.73
CA GLY A 128 32.44 5.02 -13.06
C GLY A 128 32.32 3.69 -13.81
N ASN A 129 31.74 2.64 -13.22
CA ASN A 129 31.71 1.32 -13.86
C ASN A 129 30.29 0.88 -14.22
N GLU A 130 29.87 1.19 -15.45
CA GLU A 130 28.53 0.83 -15.95
C GLU A 130 28.31 -0.69 -16.02
N ARG A 131 29.36 -1.48 -16.29
CA ARG A 131 29.24 -2.95 -16.29
C ARG A 131 28.95 -3.48 -14.89
N MET A 132 29.59 -2.92 -13.86
CA MET A 132 29.33 -3.30 -12.48
C MET A 132 27.90 -2.92 -12.05
N LYS A 133 27.41 -1.76 -12.47
CA LYS A 133 25.99 -1.38 -12.23
C LYS A 133 25.02 -2.36 -12.86
N GLN A 134 25.31 -2.84 -14.09
CA GLN A 134 24.46 -3.85 -14.75
C GLN A 134 24.50 -5.18 -14.01
N VAL A 135 25.67 -5.65 -13.57
CA VAL A 135 25.83 -6.90 -12.80
C VAL A 135 25.05 -6.80 -11.47
N ILE A 136 25.18 -5.68 -10.78
CA ILE A 136 24.42 -5.44 -9.53
C ILE A 136 22.92 -5.45 -9.81
N LYS A 137 22.45 -4.76 -10.84
CA LYS A 137 21.04 -4.72 -11.21
C LYS A 137 20.49 -6.09 -11.62
N GLN A 138 21.30 -6.95 -12.19
CA GLN A 138 20.92 -8.32 -12.58
C GLN A 138 20.97 -9.31 -11.41
N GLY A 139 21.94 -9.15 -10.50
CA GLY A 139 22.18 -10.07 -9.39
C GLY A 139 21.46 -9.72 -8.10
N TYR A 140 21.11 -8.45 -7.92
CA TYR A 140 20.49 -7.95 -6.68
C TYR A 140 19.25 -7.16 -7.01
N GLY A 141 18.09 -7.80 -6.87
CA GLY A 141 16.78 -7.14 -6.95
C GLY A 141 16.35 -6.59 -5.60
N ASP A 142 15.42 -5.64 -5.63
CA ASP A 142 14.77 -5.15 -4.41
C ASP A 142 13.86 -6.24 -3.83
N PRO A 143 14.01 -6.63 -2.56
CA PRO A 143 13.12 -7.61 -1.96
C PRO A 143 11.70 -7.08 -1.86
N VAL A 144 10.74 -7.89 -2.28
CA VAL A 144 9.32 -7.59 -2.15
C VAL A 144 8.89 -7.84 -0.70
N LEU A 145 8.37 -6.82 -0.04
CA LEU A 145 7.87 -6.90 1.33
C LEU A 145 6.39 -7.28 1.36
N PHE A 146 5.58 -6.65 0.52
CA PHE A 146 4.13 -6.84 0.43
C PHE A 146 3.64 -6.74 -1.01
N GLY A 147 2.55 -7.45 -1.31
CA GLY A 147 1.83 -7.34 -2.57
C GLY A 147 0.37 -6.92 -2.32
N TYR A 148 -0.11 -5.94 -3.06
CA TYR A 148 -1.46 -5.40 -2.98
C TYR A 148 -2.15 -5.54 -4.33
N LYS A 149 -3.29 -6.22 -4.35
CA LYS A 149 -4.08 -6.33 -5.57
C LYS A 149 -4.64 -4.97 -5.97
N VAL A 150 -4.50 -4.59 -7.24
CA VAL A 150 -5.16 -3.42 -7.81
C VAL A 150 -6.67 -3.68 -7.80
N LEU A 151 -7.43 -2.83 -7.12
CA LEU A 151 -8.89 -2.92 -7.00
C LEU A 151 -9.59 -2.17 -8.13
N ALA A 152 -9.09 -0.99 -8.45
CA ALA A 152 -9.58 -0.16 -9.53
C ALA A 152 -8.49 0.77 -10.06
N TYR A 153 -8.73 1.32 -11.23
CA TYR A 153 -8.06 2.50 -11.76
C TYR A 153 -9.01 3.70 -11.63
N THR A 154 -8.47 4.89 -11.51
CA THR A 154 -9.25 6.13 -11.62
C THR A 154 -9.94 6.21 -12.98
N PRO A 155 -11.03 6.98 -13.13
CA PRO A 155 -11.79 7.07 -14.39
C PRO A 155 -10.94 7.49 -15.60
N ASP A 156 -9.91 8.30 -15.36
CA ASP A 156 -8.91 8.75 -16.34
C ASP A 156 -7.73 7.78 -16.51
N SER A 157 -7.72 6.69 -15.72
CA SER A 157 -6.64 5.69 -15.69
C SER A 157 -5.26 6.25 -15.31
N SER A 158 -5.20 7.41 -14.66
CA SER A 158 -3.96 8.06 -14.23
C SER A 158 -3.40 7.49 -12.93
N ALA A 159 -4.25 6.86 -12.10
CA ALA A 159 -3.86 6.32 -10.81
C ALA A 159 -4.45 4.92 -10.55
N VAL A 160 -3.82 4.18 -9.66
CA VAL A 160 -4.25 2.86 -9.18
C VAL A 160 -4.72 2.93 -7.74
N VAL A 161 -5.80 2.19 -7.42
CA VAL A 161 -6.35 2.09 -6.07
C VAL A 161 -6.13 0.68 -5.52
N PHE A 162 -5.57 0.60 -4.31
CA PHE A 162 -5.30 -0.66 -3.61
C PHE A 162 -5.44 -0.52 -2.09
N ASP A 163 -5.77 -1.63 -1.41
CA ASP A 163 -5.99 -1.68 0.05
C ASP A 163 -4.67 -1.91 0.78
N VAL A 164 -4.28 -0.96 1.64
CA VAL A 164 -3.07 -1.02 2.47
C VAL A 164 -3.36 -1.21 3.96
N THR A 165 -4.58 -1.53 4.31
CA THR A 165 -5.03 -1.67 5.70
C THR A 165 -4.10 -2.60 6.49
N ASN A 166 -3.74 -3.75 5.92
CA ASN A 166 -2.89 -4.73 6.59
C ASN A 166 -1.49 -4.21 6.93
N LEU A 167 -0.90 -3.34 6.11
CA LEU A 167 0.41 -2.74 6.42
C LEU A 167 0.34 -1.85 7.67
N LEU A 168 -0.76 -1.12 7.81
CA LEU A 168 -0.90 -0.04 8.78
C LEU A 168 -1.69 -0.45 10.02
N HIS A 169 -2.44 -1.53 9.94
CA HIS A 169 -3.29 -2.07 10.99
C HIS A 169 -2.81 -3.44 11.50
N SER A 170 -1.54 -3.77 11.31
CA SER A 170 -0.93 -5.02 11.77
C SER A 170 0.41 -4.77 12.47
N ASP A 171 0.88 -5.78 13.18
CA ASP A 171 2.20 -5.80 13.81
C ASP A 171 3.23 -6.36 12.83
N VAL A 172 3.54 -5.57 11.81
CA VAL A 172 4.66 -5.86 10.93
C VAL A 172 5.96 -5.62 11.70
N ALA A 173 6.83 -6.62 11.76
CA ALA A 173 8.05 -6.56 12.57
C ALA A 173 8.90 -5.30 12.34
N MET A 174 8.94 -4.82 11.09
CA MET A 174 9.72 -3.65 10.68
C MET A 174 9.08 -2.32 11.13
N LEU A 175 7.77 -2.32 11.40
CA LEU A 175 6.98 -1.15 11.84
C LEU A 175 6.46 -1.32 13.28
N SER A 176 6.90 -2.38 13.96
CA SER A 176 6.41 -2.70 15.30
C SER A 176 6.74 -1.58 16.28
N PRO A 177 5.74 -1.05 17.00
CA PRO A 177 5.96 -0.02 18.00
C PRO A 177 6.56 -0.58 19.29
N LEU A 178 6.63 -1.92 19.44
CA LEU A 178 7.19 -2.56 20.61
C LEU A 178 8.71 -2.47 20.57
N SER A 179 9.30 -1.99 21.66
CA SER A 179 10.74 -2.00 21.86
C SER A 179 11.17 -3.41 22.28
N ARG A 180 11.44 -4.29 21.30
CA ARG A 180 11.62 -5.73 21.51
C ARG A 180 12.77 -6.09 22.44
N THR A 181 13.82 -5.27 22.48
CA THR A 181 14.97 -5.49 23.35
C THR A 181 15.56 -4.16 23.76
N THR A 182 15.63 -3.91 25.07
CA THR A 182 16.29 -2.72 25.63
C THR A 182 17.20 -3.18 26.77
N GLY A 183 18.47 -3.31 26.47
CA GLY A 183 19.44 -3.87 27.40
C GLY A 183 19.13 -5.32 27.76
N ARG A 184 18.80 -5.59 29.05
CA ARG A 184 18.42 -6.92 29.53
C ARG A 184 16.91 -7.20 29.50
N TYR A 185 16.13 -6.23 29.03
CA TYR A 185 14.68 -6.41 28.90
C TYR A 185 14.36 -6.97 27.51
N GLU A 186 13.53 -7.98 27.50
CA GLU A 186 12.93 -8.56 26.30
C GLU A 186 11.42 -8.36 26.33
N VAL A 187 10.87 -7.79 25.27
CA VAL A 187 9.43 -7.56 25.12
C VAL A 187 8.88 -8.47 24.04
N GLN A 188 7.95 -9.32 24.43
CA GLN A 188 7.18 -10.17 23.52
C GLN A 188 5.73 -9.71 23.54
N GLY A 189 5.19 -9.37 22.38
CA GLY A 189 3.81 -8.90 22.26
C GLY A 189 3.08 -9.56 21.11
N HIS A 190 1.80 -9.81 21.34
CA HIS A 190 0.87 -10.29 20.32
C HIS A 190 -0.23 -9.26 20.14
N MET A 191 -0.32 -8.71 18.93
CA MET A 191 -1.37 -7.77 18.58
C MET A 191 -2.74 -8.44 18.54
N LYS A 192 -3.77 -7.70 18.96
CA LYS A 192 -5.18 -8.10 18.85
C LYS A 192 -5.87 -7.28 17.76
N PRO A 193 -6.00 -7.79 16.53
CA PRO A 193 -6.56 -7.01 15.41
C PRO A 193 -7.99 -6.54 15.65
N ALA A 194 -8.83 -7.36 16.29
CA ALA A 194 -10.23 -7.03 16.56
C ALA A 194 -10.43 -5.79 17.46
N HIS A 195 -9.41 -5.41 18.22
CA HIS A 195 -9.45 -4.26 19.14
C HIS A 195 -8.52 -3.13 18.71
N SER A 196 -7.93 -3.24 17.54
CA SER A 196 -7.07 -2.22 16.97
C SER A 196 -7.84 -1.45 15.89
N CYS A 197 -7.50 -0.20 15.66
CA CYS A 197 -8.19 0.62 14.67
C CYS A 197 -7.25 1.63 14.00
N LEU A 198 -7.60 2.02 12.78
CA LEU A 198 -6.99 3.15 12.10
C LEU A 198 -7.57 4.44 12.65
N GLY A 199 -6.71 5.32 13.11
CA GLY A 199 -7.04 6.64 13.63
C GLY A 199 -7.14 7.70 12.54
N GLU A 200 -6.61 8.87 12.82
CA GLU A 200 -6.59 10.01 11.91
C GLU A 200 -5.60 9.78 10.75
N VAL A 201 -5.97 10.27 9.58
CA VAL A 201 -5.13 10.25 8.38
C VAL A 201 -4.92 11.70 7.95
N LYS A 202 -3.65 12.10 7.79
CA LYS A 202 -3.25 13.45 7.36
C LYS A 202 -2.38 13.36 6.11
N ALA A 203 -2.59 14.28 5.21
CA ALA A 203 -1.77 14.44 4.02
C ALA A 203 -1.13 15.85 4.05
N PHE A 204 0.15 15.88 3.73
CA PHE A 204 0.95 17.08 3.59
C PHE A 204 1.56 17.08 2.18
N LYS A 205 2.29 18.12 1.83
CA LYS A 205 2.87 18.23 0.51
C LYS A 205 3.67 16.99 0.08
N ASP A 206 4.68 16.64 0.87
CA ASP A 206 5.66 15.59 0.53
C ASP A 206 5.52 14.33 1.38
N ASN A 207 4.55 14.28 2.29
CA ASN A 207 4.36 13.15 3.17
C ASN A 207 2.90 12.95 3.56
N VAL A 208 2.59 11.72 3.96
CA VAL A 208 1.30 11.34 4.55
C VAL A 208 1.55 10.70 5.90
N SER A 209 0.70 11.00 6.87
CA SER A 209 0.77 10.47 8.23
C SER A 209 -0.51 9.76 8.59
N ILE A 210 -0.39 8.53 9.04
CA ILE A 210 -1.49 7.64 9.39
C ILE A 210 -1.32 7.22 10.85
N ASN A 211 -2.27 7.60 11.69
CA ASN A 211 -2.33 7.15 13.07
C ASN A 211 -3.01 5.78 13.16
N SER A 212 -2.51 4.90 14.01
CA SER A 212 -3.09 3.60 14.30
C SER A 212 -3.06 3.34 15.79
N THR A 213 -4.20 2.96 16.36
CA THR A 213 -4.30 2.50 17.75
C THR A 213 -4.25 0.99 17.75
N LEU A 214 -3.20 0.44 18.34
CA LEU A 214 -2.90 -0.99 18.35
C LEU A 214 -2.99 -1.54 19.76
N LEU A 215 -3.73 -2.62 19.95
CA LEU A 215 -3.82 -3.33 21.21
C LEU A 215 -2.95 -4.57 21.18
N TYR A 216 -2.09 -4.71 22.20
CA TYR A 216 -1.21 -5.84 22.39
C TYR A 216 -1.50 -6.57 23.70
N THR A 217 -1.26 -7.86 23.72
CA THR A 217 -1.00 -8.62 24.96
C THR A 217 0.51 -8.83 25.04
N VAL A 218 1.12 -8.33 26.11
CA VAL A 218 2.57 -8.21 26.22
C VAL A 218 3.08 -9.01 27.41
N ASN A 219 4.21 -9.68 27.21
CA ASN A 219 5.07 -10.24 28.25
C ASN A 219 6.39 -9.47 28.23
N VAL A 220 6.90 -9.10 29.40
CA VAL A 220 8.20 -8.45 29.54
C VAL A 220 9.06 -9.28 30.49
N TRP A 221 10.25 -9.57 30.02
CA TRP A 221 11.24 -10.34 30.77
C TRP A 221 12.46 -9.49 31.07
N TYR A 222 13.01 -9.63 32.26
CA TYR A 222 14.35 -9.15 32.61
C TYR A 222 15.26 -10.34 32.70
N SER A 223 16.07 -10.58 31.68
CA SER A 223 16.81 -11.83 31.54
C SER A 223 15.84 -13.03 31.58
N ILE A 224 15.89 -13.85 32.63
CA ILE A 224 15.01 -15.02 32.85
C ILE A 224 13.81 -14.74 33.77
N ILE A 225 13.72 -13.52 34.33
CA ILE A 225 12.70 -13.17 35.33
C ILE A 225 11.54 -12.47 34.61
N PRO A 226 10.32 -12.99 34.69
CA PRO A 226 9.16 -12.33 34.14
C PRO A 226 8.79 -11.09 34.98
N VAL A 227 8.77 -9.92 34.34
CA VAL A 227 8.39 -8.65 34.95
C VAL A 227 6.92 -8.33 34.73
N LEU A 228 6.45 -8.56 33.49
CA LEU A 228 5.04 -8.45 33.13
C LEU A 228 4.58 -9.74 32.44
N ARG A 229 3.38 -10.21 32.78
CA ARG A 229 2.78 -11.39 32.15
C ARG A 229 1.37 -11.07 31.67
N GLN A 230 1.09 -11.33 30.39
CA GLN A 230 -0.23 -11.22 29.78
C GLN A 230 -0.90 -9.84 29.99
N VAL A 231 -0.11 -8.76 30.01
CA VAL A 231 -0.63 -7.41 30.23
C VAL A 231 -1.15 -6.83 28.92
N SER A 232 -2.36 -6.25 28.95
CA SER A 232 -2.90 -5.54 27.81
C SER A 232 -2.26 -4.14 27.71
N VAL A 233 -1.70 -3.83 26.55
CA VAL A 233 -1.04 -2.56 26.27
C VAL A 233 -1.61 -1.95 25.00
N THR A 234 -2.09 -0.72 25.10
CA THR A 234 -2.54 0.08 23.96
C THR A 234 -1.40 1.00 23.52
N VAL A 235 -1.11 1.00 22.24
CA VAL A 235 -0.09 1.84 21.62
C VAL A 235 -0.70 2.63 20.47
N GLU A 236 -0.54 3.94 20.49
CA GLU A 236 -0.81 4.80 19.33
C GLU A 236 0.50 4.96 18.55
N ALA A 237 0.48 4.50 17.31
CA ALA A 237 1.62 4.59 16.40
C ALA A 237 1.28 5.49 15.22
N ASN A 238 2.17 6.44 14.92
CA ASN A 238 2.13 7.22 13.69
C ASN A 238 3.02 6.55 12.65
N ARG A 239 2.45 6.29 11.48
CA ARG A 239 3.17 5.77 10.32
C ARG A 239 3.20 6.84 9.25
N THR A 240 4.40 7.19 8.84
CA THR A 240 4.63 8.27 7.87
C THR A 240 5.26 7.69 6.62
N LEU A 241 4.67 7.98 5.48
CA LEU A 241 5.27 7.73 4.17
C LEU A 241 5.66 9.08 3.58
N MET A 242 6.95 9.22 3.26
CA MET A 242 7.54 10.46 2.76
C MET A 242 8.16 10.22 1.39
N MET A 243 7.85 11.09 0.44
CA MET A 243 8.47 11.09 -0.88
C MET A 243 9.91 11.62 -0.79
N LEU A 244 10.86 10.91 -1.38
CA LEU A 244 12.22 11.42 -1.51
C LEU A 244 12.35 12.37 -2.70
N PRO A 245 13.22 13.40 -2.59
CA PRO A 245 13.53 14.28 -3.71
C PRO A 245 14.10 13.50 -4.89
N GLU A 246 13.81 13.96 -6.11
CA GLU A 246 14.39 13.37 -7.34
C GLU A 246 15.88 13.65 -7.44
N GLU A 247 16.28 14.87 -7.09
CA GLU A 247 17.69 15.24 -7.03
C GLU A 247 18.31 14.72 -5.73
N ARG A 248 19.19 13.76 -5.87
CA ARG A 248 19.95 13.23 -4.74
C ARG A 248 21.02 14.22 -4.30
N MET A 249 21.19 14.34 -2.99
CA MET A 249 22.33 15.07 -2.44
C MET A 249 23.64 14.45 -2.94
N ARG A 250 24.63 15.30 -3.21
CA ARG A 250 25.99 14.82 -3.53
C ARG A 250 26.52 14.02 -2.34
N PRO A 251 26.99 12.78 -2.58
CA PRO A 251 27.58 11.99 -1.51
C PRO A 251 28.79 12.70 -0.92
N ARG A 252 28.88 12.73 0.39
CA ARG A 252 30.08 13.18 1.08
C ARG A 252 31.06 12.00 1.11
N LEU A 253 32.21 12.18 0.52
CA LEU A 253 33.27 11.19 0.55
C LEU A 253 34.06 11.36 1.86
N SER A 254 34.26 10.24 2.56
CA SER A 254 35.16 10.18 3.72
C SER A 254 36.60 10.11 3.23
N ASP A 255 37.45 10.96 3.73
CA ASP A 255 38.90 10.85 3.52
C ASP A 255 39.46 9.94 4.62
N SER A 256 40.12 8.84 4.23
CA SER A 256 40.72 7.88 5.17
C SER A 256 41.82 8.48 6.07
N ARG A 257 42.36 9.67 5.71
CA ARG A 257 43.33 10.40 6.51
C ARG A 257 42.71 11.20 7.65
N VAL A 258 41.42 11.44 7.58
CA VAL A 258 40.66 12.16 8.61
C VAL A 258 39.69 11.17 9.24
N GLY A 259 39.88 10.90 10.53
CA GLY A 259 38.95 10.04 11.27
C GLY A 259 37.52 10.58 11.20
N THR A 260 36.57 9.77 10.73
CA THR A 260 35.13 10.12 10.69
C THR A 260 34.37 9.16 11.55
N PHE A 261 33.41 9.68 12.33
CA PHE A 261 32.42 8.83 12.97
C PHE A 261 31.42 8.36 11.91
N LEU A 262 31.40 7.06 11.68
CA LEU A 262 30.40 6.43 10.81
C LEU A 262 29.19 6.06 11.67
N THR A 263 28.05 6.65 11.39
CA THR A 263 26.77 6.17 11.90
C THR A 263 26.18 5.21 10.86
N ASN A 264 26.08 3.94 11.20
CA ASN A 264 25.28 3.01 10.42
C ASN A 264 23.80 3.40 10.61
N LYS A 265 23.18 3.84 9.53
CA LYS A 265 21.73 4.02 9.46
C LYS A 265 21.10 2.80 8.84
#